data_0b0b66a6943dc07496fe673473e3fef6
#
_entry.id   0b0b66a6943dc07496fe673473e3fef6
#
_cell.length_a   1.000
_cell.length_b   1.000
_cell.length_c   1.000
_cell.angle_alpha   90.00
_cell.angle_beta   90.00
_cell.angle_gamma   90.00
#
_symmetry.space_group_name_H-M   'P 1'
#
loop_
_entity.id
_entity.type
_entity.pdbx_description
1 polymer ?
#
loop_
_entity_poly.entity_id
_entity_poly.type
_entity_poly.pdbx_seq_one_letter_code
_entity_poly.pdbx_strand_id
1 'polypeptide(L)'
;LYKDNLLNNVIPFWERHSLDRTNGGYFTCLDREGKVYDTDKFMWLQGRQAWMFSTLYNQVEPKENWLEIAKSGIDFIRHKGMDAQGNVYFSLTANGQPLVQPYNIFSDCFAAMAFAQYGIAAEDQEYKELAKKTYLNILQRKDNPKGKYEKGTLARPLKSFALPMILSNLVLELEDILEPNEVERTIDFAVQEVMEVFLDGKSGIIYEFTKPDGSLEDSFNGRLLNPGHGIEAMWFMIDIAVRRNDRELINKATETIVKILEYSWDEEYGGIFYFMDSRGHPPQQLEWDQKLWWVHLETLVALAKAYEQTQNPEISAWYTKVHDYSWQHFSDPQHGEWFGYLNRRGEVLLNLKGGKWKGCFH
;
A
#
# COMPACT_ATOMS: atom_id res chain seq x y z
N LEU A 1 -22.30 -5.85 -0.99
CA LEU A 1 -21.68 -5.99 0.33
C LEU A 1 -20.48 -5.04 0.49
N TYR A 2 -19.35 -5.20 -0.25
CA TYR A 2 -18.16 -4.34 -0.12
C TYR A 2 -18.46 -2.87 -0.41
N LYS A 3 -19.12 -2.56 -1.52
CA LYS A 3 -19.51 -1.19 -1.86
C LYS A 3 -20.39 -0.56 -0.78
N ASP A 4 -21.36 -1.31 -0.25
CA ASP A 4 -22.25 -0.80 0.80
C ASP A 4 -21.49 -0.57 2.11
N ASN A 5 -20.58 -1.50 2.49
CA ASN A 5 -19.73 -1.33 3.67
C ASN A 5 -18.80 -0.14 3.52
N LEU A 6 -18.15 0.03 2.37
CA LEU A 6 -17.31 1.18 2.08
C LEU A 6 -18.10 2.49 2.24
N LEU A 7 -19.20 2.64 1.51
CA LEU A 7 -19.92 3.93 1.40
C LEU A 7 -20.77 4.27 2.62
N ASN A 8 -21.27 3.26 3.36
CA ASN A 8 -22.19 3.46 4.47
C ASN A 8 -21.56 3.22 5.86
N ASN A 9 -20.32 2.71 5.91
CA ASN A 9 -19.66 2.35 7.16
C ASN A 9 -18.26 2.95 7.25
N VAL A 10 -17.35 2.58 6.34
CA VAL A 10 -15.93 2.98 6.39
C VAL A 10 -15.75 4.47 6.10
N ILE A 11 -16.24 4.95 4.95
CA ILE A 11 -16.09 6.36 4.55
C ILE A 11 -16.73 7.33 5.57
N PRO A 12 -17.99 7.11 6.05
CA PRO A 12 -18.57 7.99 7.06
C PRO A 12 -17.80 8.04 8.38
N PHE A 13 -17.09 6.97 8.76
CA PHE A 13 -16.21 6.98 9.94
C PHE A 13 -15.08 7.99 9.74
N TRP A 14 -14.34 7.90 8.61
CA TRP A 14 -13.20 8.78 8.33
C TRP A 14 -13.63 10.23 8.06
N GLU A 15 -14.74 10.47 7.36
CA GLU A 15 -15.31 11.81 7.17
C GLU A 15 -15.60 12.51 8.51
N ARG A 16 -16.15 11.77 9.46
CA ARG A 16 -16.57 12.31 10.77
C ARG A 16 -15.41 12.58 11.71
N HIS A 17 -14.40 11.67 11.72
CA HIS A 17 -13.42 11.63 12.79
C HIS A 17 -12.02 12.06 12.41
N SER A 18 -11.64 12.03 11.12
CA SER A 18 -10.25 12.23 10.73
C SER A 18 -9.86 13.66 10.41
N LEU A 19 -10.78 14.53 10.01
CA LEU A 19 -10.44 15.85 9.49
C LEU A 19 -9.95 16.80 10.61
N ASP A 20 -8.72 17.31 10.50
CA ASP A 20 -8.22 18.39 11.36
C ASP A 20 -8.62 19.75 10.80
N ARG A 21 -9.71 20.30 11.30
CA ARG A 21 -10.26 21.59 10.86
C ARG A 21 -9.45 22.79 11.35
N THR A 22 -8.52 22.60 12.28
CA THR A 22 -7.69 23.66 12.86
C THR A 22 -6.38 23.85 12.09
N ASN A 23 -5.68 22.75 11.80
CA ASN A 23 -4.34 22.81 11.19
C ASN A 23 -4.32 22.31 9.74
N GLY A 24 -5.39 21.70 9.25
CA GLY A 24 -5.47 21.02 7.97
C GLY A 24 -4.93 19.59 8.02
N GLY A 25 -5.19 18.81 6.98
CA GLY A 25 -4.85 17.39 6.93
C GLY A 25 -5.72 16.54 7.84
N TYR A 26 -5.21 15.37 8.22
CA TYR A 26 -6.00 14.35 8.90
C TYR A 26 -5.36 13.87 10.19
N PHE A 27 -6.19 13.56 11.19
CA PHE A 27 -5.83 12.68 12.29
C PHE A 27 -6.04 11.22 11.86
N THR A 28 -5.00 10.40 11.98
CA THR A 28 -5.08 8.97 11.66
C THR A 28 -5.05 8.09 12.91
N CYS A 29 -4.58 8.62 14.04
CA CYS A 29 -4.55 7.91 15.32
C CYS A 29 -5.91 8.00 16.00
N LEU A 30 -6.83 7.13 15.60
CA LEU A 30 -8.21 7.08 16.06
C LEU A 30 -8.48 5.79 16.84
N ASP A 31 -9.10 5.91 18.02
CA ASP A 31 -9.57 4.76 18.78
C ASP A 31 -10.81 4.11 18.13
N ARG A 32 -11.37 3.10 18.76
CA ARG A 32 -12.53 2.37 18.25
C ARG A 32 -13.74 3.25 18.00
N GLU A 33 -13.92 4.30 18.78
CA GLU A 33 -15.05 5.22 18.73
C GLU A 33 -14.77 6.44 17.83
N GLY A 34 -13.56 6.54 17.27
CA GLY A 34 -13.13 7.66 16.43
C GLY A 34 -12.54 8.84 17.21
N LYS A 35 -12.26 8.67 18.52
CA LYS A 35 -11.58 9.70 19.30
C LYS A 35 -10.10 9.72 18.97
N VAL A 36 -9.56 10.91 18.74
CA VAL A 36 -8.12 11.12 18.50
C VAL A 36 -7.34 10.84 19.79
N TYR A 37 -6.41 9.88 19.75
CA TYR A 37 -5.53 9.54 20.87
C TYR A 37 -4.09 10.04 20.68
N ASP A 38 -3.71 10.40 19.44
CA ASP A 38 -2.44 11.04 19.09
C ASP A 38 -2.66 11.98 17.91
N THR A 39 -1.95 13.11 17.89
CA THR A 39 -2.13 14.16 16.88
C THR A 39 -1.02 14.24 15.85
N ASP A 40 0.01 13.39 15.93
CA ASP A 40 1.08 13.32 14.95
C ASP A 40 0.53 12.93 13.57
N LYS A 41 1.04 13.58 12.53
CA LYS A 41 0.61 13.37 11.15
C LYS A 41 1.66 12.59 10.38
N PHE A 42 1.33 11.37 10.00
CA PHE A 42 2.17 10.50 9.20
C PHE A 42 1.92 10.79 7.72
N MET A 43 2.93 11.33 7.03
CA MET A 43 2.74 11.92 5.71
C MET A 43 2.30 10.92 4.65
N TRP A 44 2.75 9.69 4.74
CA TRP A 44 2.29 8.62 3.84
C TRP A 44 0.79 8.32 4.01
N LEU A 45 0.22 8.45 5.24
CA LEU A 45 -1.22 8.32 5.48
C LEU A 45 -2.00 9.58 5.06
N GLN A 46 -1.38 10.77 5.15
CA GLN A 46 -1.98 11.98 4.59
C GLN A 46 -2.18 11.83 3.07
N GLY A 47 -1.14 11.34 2.38
CA GLY A 47 -1.21 11.05 0.94
C GLY A 47 -2.27 10.00 0.60
N ARG A 48 -2.26 8.86 1.29
CA ARG A 48 -3.23 7.78 1.09
C ARG A 48 -4.67 8.24 1.27
N GLN A 49 -4.97 9.01 2.31
CA GLN A 49 -6.32 9.48 2.56
C GLN A 49 -6.76 10.53 1.54
N ALA A 50 -5.88 11.46 1.14
CA ALA A 50 -6.16 12.43 0.09
C ALA A 50 -6.39 11.75 -1.27
N TRP A 51 -5.57 10.75 -1.61
CA TRP A 51 -5.76 9.91 -2.81
C TRP A 51 -7.13 9.22 -2.77
N MET A 52 -7.48 8.58 -1.66
CA MET A 52 -8.73 7.84 -1.52
C MET A 52 -9.95 8.73 -1.74
N PHE A 53 -10.03 9.92 -1.11
CA PHE A 53 -11.15 10.84 -1.31
C PHE A 53 -11.19 11.42 -2.72
N SER A 54 -10.04 11.68 -3.34
CA SER A 54 -9.96 12.11 -4.74
C SER A 54 -10.42 11.02 -5.70
N THR A 55 -10.03 9.77 -5.47
CA THR A 55 -10.44 8.61 -6.27
C THR A 55 -11.94 8.31 -6.11
N LEU A 56 -12.49 8.43 -4.90
CA LEU A 56 -13.94 8.33 -4.69
C LEU A 56 -14.70 9.39 -5.52
N TYR A 57 -14.20 10.62 -5.54
CA TYR A 57 -14.79 11.69 -6.35
C TYR A 57 -14.71 11.37 -7.85
N ASN A 58 -13.55 10.91 -8.33
CA ASN A 58 -13.32 10.62 -9.74
C ASN A 58 -14.08 9.39 -10.25
N GLN A 59 -14.19 8.33 -9.43
CA GLN A 59 -14.60 7.00 -9.92
C GLN A 59 -15.92 6.49 -9.35
N VAL A 60 -16.38 7.04 -8.23
CA VAL A 60 -17.60 6.54 -7.56
C VAL A 60 -18.74 7.55 -7.67
N GLU A 61 -18.55 8.76 -7.16
CA GLU A 61 -19.54 9.83 -7.19
C GLU A 61 -18.87 11.19 -6.96
N PRO A 62 -19.13 12.23 -7.78
CA PRO A 62 -18.51 13.54 -7.63
C PRO A 62 -19.15 14.35 -6.49
N LYS A 63 -18.90 13.94 -5.23
CA LYS A 63 -19.36 14.65 -4.04
C LYS A 63 -18.38 15.75 -3.65
N GLU A 64 -18.84 17.01 -3.65
CA GLU A 64 -18.02 18.16 -3.26
C GLU A 64 -17.35 17.99 -1.89
N ASN A 65 -18.05 17.40 -0.91
CA ASN A 65 -17.47 17.13 0.41
C ASN A 65 -16.21 16.22 0.34
N TRP A 66 -16.18 15.26 -0.57
CA TRP A 66 -14.98 14.40 -0.76
C TRP A 66 -13.81 15.19 -1.35
N LEU A 67 -14.09 16.08 -2.28
CA LEU A 67 -13.07 16.95 -2.87
C LEU A 67 -12.53 17.96 -1.84
N GLU A 68 -13.39 18.54 -0.99
CA GLU A 68 -12.97 19.42 0.11
C GLU A 68 -12.10 18.68 1.14
N ILE A 69 -12.48 17.45 1.50
CA ILE A 69 -11.68 16.62 2.41
C ILE A 69 -10.32 16.29 1.77
N ALA A 70 -10.31 15.86 0.51
CA ALA A 70 -9.07 15.60 -0.23
C ALA A 70 -8.15 16.84 -0.22
N LYS A 71 -8.73 18.02 -0.53
CA LYS A 71 -8.00 19.28 -0.54
C LYS A 71 -7.30 19.59 0.78
N SER A 72 -7.94 19.32 1.91
CA SER A 72 -7.32 19.55 3.22
C SER A 72 -6.01 18.78 3.40
N GLY A 73 -5.96 17.51 2.96
CA GLY A 73 -4.72 16.70 2.98
C GLY A 73 -3.69 17.19 1.97
N ILE A 74 -4.12 17.47 0.75
CA ILE A 74 -3.27 17.98 -0.34
C ILE A 74 -2.57 19.28 0.07
N ASP A 75 -3.31 20.25 0.59
CA ASP A 75 -2.78 21.53 1.04
C ASP A 75 -1.81 21.34 2.22
N PHE A 76 -2.10 20.42 3.14
CA PHE A 76 -1.21 20.13 4.26
C PHE A 76 0.11 19.53 3.77
N ILE A 77 0.09 18.57 2.85
CA ILE A 77 1.31 17.98 2.28
C ILE A 77 2.10 19.04 1.54
N ARG A 78 1.46 19.81 0.66
CA ARG A 78 2.11 20.83 -0.17
C ARG A 78 2.81 21.90 0.67
N HIS A 79 2.15 22.46 1.69
CA HIS A 79 2.63 23.62 2.41
C HIS A 79 3.51 23.28 3.63
N LYS A 80 3.38 22.08 4.19
CA LYS A 80 4.07 21.68 5.42
C LYS A 80 4.82 20.35 5.30
N GLY A 81 4.38 19.46 4.39
CA GLY A 81 4.84 18.09 4.32
C GLY A 81 6.16 17.87 3.59
N MET A 82 6.72 18.88 2.93
CA MET A 82 7.89 18.74 2.07
C MET A 82 9.06 19.56 2.57
N ASP A 83 10.28 19.05 2.40
CA ASP A 83 11.51 19.81 2.62
C ASP A 83 11.85 20.75 1.43
N ALA A 84 12.91 21.54 1.55
CA ALA A 84 13.33 22.46 0.50
C ALA A 84 13.76 21.78 -0.81
N GLN A 85 14.04 20.48 -0.79
CA GLN A 85 14.37 19.66 -1.96
C GLN A 85 13.14 18.98 -2.56
N GLY A 86 11.97 19.13 -1.92
CA GLY A 86 10.72 18.50 -2.35
C GLY A 86 10.58 17.06 -1.88
N ASN A 87 11.36 16.60 -0.89
CA ASN A 87 11.17 15.28 -0.28
C ASN A 87 10.12 15.36 0.82
N VAL A 88 9.26 14.37 0.89
CA VAL A 88 8.17 14.36 1.86
C VAL A 88 8.64 13.81 3.21
N TYR A 89 8.43 14.54 4.29
CA TYR A 89 8.74 14.10 5.65
C TYR A 89 8.01 12.79 5.98
N PHE A 90 8.53 12.03 6.95
CA PHE A 90 7.82 10.85 7.44
C PHE A 90 6.67 11.23 8.38
N SER A 91 6.93 12.11 9.35
CA SER A 91 5.89 12.60 10.25
C SER A 91 6.11 14.04 10.70
N LEU A 92 5.01 14.71 11.00
CA LEU A 92 4.94 16.09 11.49
C LEU A 92 4.07 16.14 12.75
N THR A 93 4.24 17.20 13.56
CA THR A 93 3.26 17.57 14.58
C THR A 93 1.93 17.99 13.94
N ALA A 94 0.87 18.09 14.73
CA ALA A 94 -0.44 18.55 14.25
C ALA A 94 -0.37 19.87 13.48
N ASN A 95 0.44 20.84 13.94
CA ASN A 95 0.61 22.15 13.30
C ASN A 95 1.65 22.17 12.17
N GLY A 96 2.25 21.04 11.82
CA GLY A 96 3.13 20.88 10.68
C GLY A 96 4.62 21.10 10.94
N GLN A 97 5.08 20.99 12.20
CA GLN A 97 6.53 20.99 12.48
C GLN A 97 7.12 19.60 12.23
N PRO A 98 8.26 19.47 11.53
CA PRO A 98 8.90 18.19 11.28
C PRO A 98 9.30 17.44 12.56
N LEU A 99 8.86 16.18 12.68
CA LEU A 99 9.26 15.27 13.74
C LEU A 99 10.26 14.24 13.25
N VAL A 100 10.00 13.66 12.07
CA VAL A 100 10.86 12.64 11.50
C VAL A 100 11.19 12.99 10.05
N GLN A 101 12.48 12.90 9.74
CA GLN A 101 13.08 13.25 8.46
C GLN A 101 12.49 12.49 7.26
N PRO A 102 12.66 12.96 6.01
CA PRO A 102 12.18 12.29 4.80
C PRO A 102 13.08 11.09 4.42
N TYR A 103 13.16 10.09 5.30
CA TYR A 103 13.94 8.86 5.08
C TYR A 103 13.14 7.76 4.38
N ASN A 104 11.82 7.92 4.29
CA ASN A 104 10.90 6.93 3.76
C ASN A 104 10.29 7.42 2.45
N ILE A 105 10.80 6.91 1.33
CA ILE A 105 10.36 7.31 -0.02
C ILE A 105 8.87 7.01 -0.31
N PHE A 106 8.23 6.14 0.49
CA PHE A 106 6.79 5.87 0.34
C PHE A 106 5.92 7.06 0.67
N SER A 107 6.39 7.98 1.55
CA SER A 107 5.71 9.25 1.77
C SER A 107 5.62 10.07 0.48
N ASP A 108 6.69 10.07 -0.31
CA ASP A 108 6.74 10.73 -1.62
C ASP A 108 5.83 10.02 -2.64
N CYS A 109 5.80 8.68 -2.65
CA CYS A 109 4.96 7.91 -3.56
C CYS A 109 3.47 8.20 -3.34
N PHE A 110 3.00 8.15 -2.09
CA PHE A 110 1.60 8.45 -1.80
C PHE A 110 1.25 9.93 -1.94
N ALA A 111 2.20 10.84 -1.75
CA ALA A 111 1.99 12.25 -2.08
C ALA A 111 1.83 12.45 -3.60
N ALA A 112 2.64 11.79 -4.43
CA ALA A 112 2.52 11.85 -5.88
C ALA A 112 1.16 11.31 -6.37
N MET A 113 0.72 10.15 -5.85
CA MET A 113 -0.61 9.60 -6.15
C MET A 113 -1.72 10.57 -5.77
N ALA A 114 -1.64 11.15 -4.57
CA ALA A 114 -2.63 12.09 -4.06
C ALA A 114 -2.70 13.37 -4.91
N PHE A 115 -1.55 13.95 -5.25
CA PHE A 115 -1.49 15.13 -6.12
C PHE A 115 -2.06 14.84 -7.50
N ALA A 116 -1.78 13.65 -8.08
CA ALA A 116 -2.30 13.26 -9.37
C ALA A 116 -3.83 13.15 -9.35
N GLN A 117 -4.38 12.34 -8.45
CA GLN A 117 -5.82 12.11 -8.39
C GLN A 117 -6.60 13.38 -7.99
N TYR A 118 -6.05 14.20 -7.09
CA TYR A 118 -6.65 15.50 -6.78
C TYR A 118 -6.58 16.47 -7.97
N GLY A 119 -5.42 16.55 -8.65
CA GLY A 119 -5.27 17.39 -9.83
C GLY A 119 -6.22 17.01 -10.99
N ILE A 120 -6.57 15.72 -11.10
CA ILE A 120 -7.60 15.24 -12.03
C ILE A 120 -8.99 15.67 -11.53
N ALA A 121 -9.32 15.40 -10.27
CA ALA A 121 -10.62 15.69 -9.67
C ALA A 121 -10.97 17.19 -9.66
N ALA A 122 -9.98 18.03 -9.38
CA ALA A 122 -10.16 19.48 -9.33
C ALA A 122 -9.87 20.20 -10.66
N GLU A 123 -9.51 19.47 -11.72
CA GLU A 123 -9.03 20.00 -13.00
C GLU A 123 -7.86 21.01 -12.83
N ASP A 124 -7.01 20.79 -11.82
CA ASP A 124 -5.95 21.70 -11.40
C ASP A 124 -4.58 21.28 -11.95
N GLN A 125 -4.10 22.03 -12.95
CA GLN A 125 -2.84 21.74 -13.62
C GLN A 125 -1.61 21.88 -12.68
N GLU A 126 -1.66 22.76 -11.69
CA GLU A 126 -0.55 22.94 -10.75
C GLU A 126 -0.29 21.67 -9.93
N TYR A 127 -1.34 20.98 -9.49
CA TYR A 127 -1.21 19.71 -8.76
C TYR A 127 -0.79 18.56 -9.66
N LYS A 128 -1.22 18.53 -10.93
CA LYS A 128 -0.72 17.56 -11.91
C LYS A 128 0.79 17.72 -12.14
N GLU A 129 1.28 18.95 -12.28
CA GLU A 129 2.72 19.22 -12.41
C GLU A 129 3.49 18.88 -11.11
N LEU A 130 2.90 19.14 -9.95
CA LEU A 130 3.50 18.76 -8.66
C LEU A 130 3.61 17.23 -8.53
N ALA A 131 2.59 16.49 -8.94
CA ALA A 131 2.61 15.03 -8.99
C ALA A 131 3.74 14.51 -9.89
N LYS A 132 3.83 15.03 -11.12
CA LYS A 132 4.91 14.71 -12.08
C LYS A 132 6.29 15.02 -11.50
N LYS A 133 6.48 16.19 -10.90
CA LYS A 133 7.74 16.58 -10.27
C LYS A 133 8.11 15.64 -9.11
N THR A 134 7.16 15.29 -8.27
CA THR A 134 7.37 14.37 -7.14
C THR A 134 7.74 12.97 -7.65
N TYR A 135 7.06 12.48 -8.66
CA TYR A 135 7.37 11.21 -9.33
C TYR A 135 8.81 11.18 -9.90
N LEU A 136 9.20 12.21 -10.63
CA LEU A 136 10.57 12.30 -11.18
C LEU A 136 11.64 12.36 -10.07
N ASN A 137 11.35 13.03 -8.95
CA ASN A 137 12.21 13.04 -7.77
C ASN A 137 12.34 11.64 -7.16
N ILE A 138 11.28 10.85 -7.12
CA ILE A 138 11.32 9.44 -6.68
C ILE A 138 12.25 8.63 -7.58
N LEU A 139 12.11 8.74 -8.90
CA LEU A 139 12.95 8.00 -9.86
C LEU A 139 14.43 8.37 -9.74
N GLN A 140 14.76 9.65 -9.51
CA GLN A 140 16.14 10.09 -9.28
C GLN A 140 16.77 9.48 -8.01
N ARG A 141 15.96 9.15 -7.02
CA ARG A 141 16.41 8.58 -5.73
C ARG A 141 16.25 7.05 -5.65
N LYS A 142 15.78 6.38 -6.69
CA LYS A 142 15.41 4.95 -6.63
C LYS A 142 16.55 4.03 -6.16
N ASP A 143 17.81 4.34 -6.50
CA ASP A 143 18.98 3.53 -6.14
C ASP A 143 19.52 3.86 -4.73
N ASN A 144 19.12 5.00 -4.16
CA ASN A 144 19.42 5.40 -2.79
C ASN A 144 18.23 6.14 -2.14
N PRO A 145 17.10 5.46 -1.92
CA PRO A 145 15.85 6.11 -1.53
C PRO A 145 15.90 6.82 -0.18
N LYS A 146 16.77 6.39 0.71
CA LYS A 146 16.96 7.03 2.02
C LYS A 146 18.01 8.14 2.01
N GLY A 147 18.85 8.21 0.97
CA GLY A 147 19.88 9.23 0.83
C GLY A 147 20.81 9.31 2.05
N LYS A 148 20.97 10.51 2.59
CA LYS A 148 21.79 10.76 3.80
C LYS A 148 21.25 10.15 5.10
N TYR A 149 20.04 9.62 5.09
CA TYR A 149 19.40 8.98 6.24
C TYR A 149 19.56 7.46 6.25
N GLU A 150 20.31 6.89 5.28
CA GLU A 150 20.60 5.47 5.28
C GLU A 150 21.47 5.09 6.49
N LYS A 151 21.03 4.05 7.20
CA LYS A 151 21.71 3.55 8.40
C LYS A 151 22.55 2.31 8.13
N GLY A 152 22.28 1.63 7.00
CA GLY A 152 23.00 0.45 6.60
C GLY A 152 24.43 0.78 6.15
N THR A 153 25.34 -0.15 6.35
CA THR A 153 26.68 -0.10 5.77
C THR A 153 26.70 -0.94 4.49
N LEU A 154 27.73 -0.78 3.66
CA LEU A 154 27.90 -1.58 2.46
C LEU A 154 28.50 -2.97 2.74
N ALA A 155 28.64 -3.38 4.00
CA ALA A 155 29.19 -4.69 4.35
C ALA A 155 28.32 -5.86 3.86
N ARG A 156 26.99 -5.63 3.78
CA ARG A 156 26.03 -6.59 3.20
C ARG A 156 24.99 -5.79 2.40
N PRO A 157 25.32 -5.43 1.16
CA PRO A 157 24.38 -4.69 0.33
C PRO A 157 23.18 -5.56 -0.05
N LEU A 158 21.99 -5.04 0.13
CA LEU A 158 20.75 -5.71 -0.25
C LEU A 158 19.92 -4.75 -1.10
N LYS A 159 19.26 -5.33 -2.09
CA LYS A 159 18.25 -4.70 -2.94
C LYS A 159 16.88 -4.97 -2.34
N SER A 160 16.01 -3.96 -2.24
CA SER A 160 14.68 -4.08 -1.64
C SER A 160 13.60 -4.22 -2.70
N PHE A 161 12.67 -5.14 -2.46
CA PHE A 161 11.47 -5.37 -3.27
C PHE A 161 10.47 -4.21 -3.25
N ALA A 162 10.37 -3.55 -2.12
CA ALA A 162 9.28 -2.62 -1.85
C ALA A 162 9.17 -1.45 -2.85
N LEU A 163 10.29 -0.90 -3.34
CA LEU A 163 10.25 0.21 -4.30
C LEU A 163 9.84 -0.21 -5.71
N PRO A 164 10.40 -1.26 -6.34
CA PRO A 164 9.87 -1.78 -7.62
C PRO A 164 8.39 -2.13 -7.55
N MET A 165 7.95 -2.74 -6.44
CA MET A 165 6.54 -3.05 -6.21
C MET A 165 5.66 -1.80 -6.27
N ILE A 166 5.93 -0.77 -5.47
CA ILE A 166 5.10 0.42 -5.45
C ILE A 166 5.17 1.23 -6.76
N LEU A 167 6.30 1.22 -7.45
CA LEU A 167 6.44 1.89 -8.75
C LEU A 167 5.54 1.29 -9.82
N SER A 168 5.24 -0.01 -9.75
CA SER A 168 4.35 -0.68 -10.69
C SER A 168 2.90 -0.16 -10.60
N ASN A 169 2.44 0.18 -9.41
CA ASN A 169 1.13 0.81 -9.23
C ASN A 169 1.20 2.34 -9.45
N LEU A 170 2.22 3.00 -8.87
CA LEU A 170 2.36 4.45 -8.95
C LEU A 170 2.38 4.96 -10.40
N VAL A 171 3.05 4.24 -11.31
CA VAL A 171 3.12 4.65 -12.72
C VAL A 171 1.74 4.59 -13.40
N LEU A 172 0.91 3.62 -13.06
CA LEU A 172 -0.46 3.51 -13.59
C LEU A 172 -1.37 4.62 -13.01
N GLU A 173 -1.22 4.94 -11.74
CA GLU A 173 -1.95 6.04 -11.09
C GLU A 173 -1.64 7.42 -11.67
N LEU A 174 -0.46 7.58 -12.27
CA LEU A 174 0.01 8.82 -12.90
C LEU A 174 0.01 8.77 -14.43
N GLU A 175 -0.48 7.72 -15.04
CA GLU A 175 -0.38 7.49 -16.50
C GLU A 175 -0.91 8.66 -17.32
N ASP A 176 -2.05 9.25 -16.94
CA ASP A 176 -2.70 10.35 -17.64
C ASP A 176 -1.92 11.68 -17.62
N ILE A 177 -0.91 11.79 -16.75
CA ILE A 177 -0.12 13.01 -16.54
C ILE A 177 1.36 12.85 -16.90
N LEU A 178 1.83 11.62 -17.12
CA LEU A 178 3.21 11.31 -17.49
C LEU A 178 3.37 11.20 -19.01
N GLU A 179 4.62 11.35 -19.47
CA GLU A 179 4.95 11.09 -20.87
C GLU A 179 4.88 9.58 -21.16
N PRO A 180 4.27 9.14 -22.27
CA PRO A 180 4.10 7.71 -22.59
C PRO A 180 5.40 6.89 -22.51
N ASN A 181 6.52 7.45 -22.97
CA ASN A 181 7.82 6.78 -22.90
C ASN A 181 8.33 6.59 -21.47
N GLU A 182 7.96 7.48 -20.54
CA GLU A 182 8.32 7.34 -19.12
C GLU A 182 7.48 6.24 -18.45
N VAL A 183 6.20 6.20 -18.79
CA VAL A 183 5.27 5.15 -18.34
C VAL A 183 5.80 3.78 -18.75
N GLU A 184 6.09 3.57 -20.04
CA GLU A 184 6.56 2.27 -20.53
C GLU A 184 7.90 1.86 -19.92
N ARG A 185 8.87 2.77 -19.80
CA ARG A 185 10.16 2.48 -19.14
C ARG A 185 10.01 2.07 -17.70
N THR A 186 9.11 2.72 -16.96
CA THR A 186 8.89 2.38 -15.55
C THR A 186 8.17 1.04 -15.42
N ILE A 187 7.20 0.76 -16.28
CA ILE A 187 6.52 -0.55 -16.31
C ILE A 187 7.52 -1.66 -16.66
N ASP A 188 8.38 -1.49 -17.66
CA ASP A 188 9.40 -2.49 -18.02
C ASP A 188 10.35 -2.77 -16.85
N PHE A 189 10.82 -1.71 -16.20
CA PHE A 189 11.64 -1.83 -15.00
C PHE A 189 10.91 -2.59 -13.88
N ALA A 190 9.67 -2.22 -13.58
CA ALA A 190 8.90 -2.84 -12.50
C ALA A 190 8.61 -4.31 -12.78
N VAL A 191 8.18 -4.66 -14.01
CA VAL A 191 7.91 -6.05 -14.40
C VAL A 191 9.20 -6.89 -14.31
N GLN A 192 10.32 -6.40 -14.83
CA GLN A 192 11.60 -7.10 -14.75
C GLN A 192 12.01 -7.34 -13.30
N GLU A 193 11.98 -6.30 -12.45
CA GLU A 193 12.36 -6.43 -11.06
C GLU A 193 11.46 -7.42 -10.30
N VAL A 194 10.15 -7.24 -10.39
CA VAL A 194 9.19 -8.05 -9.64
C VAL A 194 9.20 -9.50 -10.12
N MET A 195 9.14 -9.73 -11.44
CA MET A 195 8.89 -11.06 -11.99
C MET A 195 10.16 -11.88 -12.29
N GLU A 196 11.35 -11.25 -12.35
CA GLU A 196 12.59 -11.92 -12.73
C GLU A 196 13.66 -11.84 -11.63
N VAL A 197 13.67 -10.76 -10.80
CA VAL A 197 14.68 -10.58 -9.77
C VAL A 197 14.19 -11.06 -8.40
N PHE A 198 12.99 -10.68 -8.00
CA PHE A 198 12.48 -10.97 -6.66
C PHE A 198 11.60 -12.23 -6.59
N LEU A 199 11.00 -12.66 -7.69
CA LEU A 199 10.19 -13.87 -7.75
C LEU A 199 11.05 -15.11 -8.07
N ASP A 200 11.05 -16.10 -7.18
CA ASP A 200 11.43 -17.47 -7.56
C ASP A 200 10.26 -18.16 -8.27
N GLY A 201 10.32 -18.24 -9.58
CA GLY A 201 9.25 -18.79 -10.41
C GLY A 201 8.90 -20.27 -10.14
N LYS A 202 9.77 -21.05 -9.48
CA LYS A 202 9.47 -22.44 -9.13
C LYS A 202 8.60 -22.53 -7.89
N SER A 203 9.01 -21.87 -6.81
CA SER A 203 8.30 -21.92 -5.53
C SER A 203 7.16 -20.92 -5.43
N GLY A 204 7.13 -19.87 -6.27
CA GLY A 204 6.24 -18.73 -6.12
C GLY A 204 6.62 -17.80 -4.97
N ILE A 205 7.78 -17.99 -4.37
CA ILE A 205 8.28 -17.14 -3.29
C ILE A 205 8.72 -15.80 -3.86
N ILE A 206 8.25 -14.72 -3.27
CA ILE A 206 8.74 -13.36 -3.50
C ILE A 206 9.55 -12.92 -2.29
N TYR A 207 10.82 -12.59 -2.51
CA TYR A 207 11.73 -12.17 -1.47
C TYR A 207 11.64 -10.67 -1.21
N GLU A 208 11.62 -10.24 0.06
CA GLU A 208 11.69 -8.82 0.41
C GLU A 208 13.06 -8.19 0.08
N PHE A 209 14.12 -9.03 0.06
CA PHE A 209 15.47 -8.58 -0.22
C PHE A 209 16.25 -9.63 -1.02
N THR A 210 17.02 -9.15 -2.00
CA THR A 210 18.02 -9.94 -2.73
C THR A 210 19.38 -9.25 -2.67
N LYS A 211 20.47 -9.93 -3.05
CA LYS A 211 21.74 -9.25 -3.34
C LYS A 211 21.58 -8.34 -4.57
N PRO A 212 22.49 -7.39 -4.80
CA PRO A 212 22.42 -6.50 -5.97
C PRO A 212 22.39 -7.23 -7.32
N ASP A 213 22.96 -8.44 -7.40
CA ASP A 213 22.96 -9.30 -8.58
C ASP A 213 21.69 -10.18 -8.71
N GLY A 214 20.71 -10.01 -7.81
CA GLY A 214 19.49 -10.80 -7.75
C GLY A 214 19.61 -12.15 -7.04
N SER A 215 20.81 -12.57 -6.65
CA SER A 215 21.00 -13.84 -5.92
C SER A 215 20.50 -13.75 -4.47
N LEU A 216 20.15 -14.91 -3.90
CA LEU A 216 19.64 -14.97 -2.53
C LEU A 216 20.75 -14.77 -1.50
N GLU A 217 20.38 -14.11 -0.41
CA GLU A 217 21.22 -13.90 0.76
C GLU A 217 20.71 -14.74 1.93
N ASP A 218 21.56 -15.58 2.51
CA ASP A 218 21.21 -16.42 3.66
C ASP A 218 21.37 -15.66 4.98
N SER A 219 20.45 -14.74 5.22
CA SER A 219 20.37 -13.93 6.44
C SER A 219 18.92 -13.68 6.82
N PHE A 220 18.66 -13.14 8.00
CA PHE A 220 17.28 -12.76 8.40
C PHE A 220 16.56 -11.91 7.36
N ASN A 221 17.24 -10.91 6.79
CA ASN A 221 16.65 -10.05 5.77
C ASN A 221 16.47 -10.78 4.44
N GLY A 222 17.49 -11.53 3.99
CA GLY A 222 17.42 -12.22 2.70
C GLY A 222 16.44 -13.41 2.68
N ARG A 223 16.05 -13.93 3.85
CA ARG A 223 15.03 -14.99 3.96
C ARG A 223 13.64 -14.45 4.30
N LEU A 224 13.52 -13.14 4.57
CA LEU A 224 12.27 -12.51 4.93
C LEU A 224 11.28 -12.54 3.77
N LEU A 225 10.07 -12.99 4.06
CA LEU A 225 8.92 -12.95 3.17
C LEU A 225 7.81 -12.11 3.80
N ASN A 226 7.16 -11.30 2.99
CA ASN A 226 5.90 -10.65 3.34
C ASN A 226 4.84 -11.09 2.33
N PRO A 227 4.00 -12.08 2.67
CA PRO A 227 2.97 -12.57 1.76
C PRO A 227 2.04 -11.48 1.23
N GLY A 228 1.70 -10.49 2.07
CA GLY A 228 0.88 -9.35 1.67
C GLY A 228 1.50 -8.53 0.54
N HIS A 229 2.77 -8.17 0.64
CA HIS A 229 3.48 -7.46 -0.43
C HIS A 229 3.58 -8.30 -1.70
N GLY A 230 3.84 -9.61 -1.56
CA GLY A 230 3.88 -10.52 -2.71
C GLY A 230 2.56 -10.56 -3.46
N ILE A 231 1.44 -10.67 -2.74
CA ILE A 231 0.09 -10.71 -3.32
C ILE A 231 -0.29 -9.35 -3.92
N GLU A 232 0.01 -8.25 -3.21
CA GLU A 232 -0.21 -6.88 -3.68
C GLU A 232 0.53 -6.64 -5.00
N ALA A 233 1.80 -7.02 -5.09
CA ALA A 233 2.56 -6.91 -6.33
C ALA A 233 1.92 -7.72 -7.48
N MET A 234 1.37 -8.88 -7.21
CA MET A 234 0.77 -9.71 -8.27
C MET A 234 -0.48 -9.07 -8.87
N TRP A 235 -1.32 -8.38 -8.10
CA TRP A 235 -2.43 -7.69 -8.73
C TRP A 235 -1.96 -6.40 -9.47
N PHE A 236 -0.88 -5.75 -9.03
CA PHE A 236 -0.26 -4.70 -9.85
C PHE A 236 0.24 -5.25 -11.20
N MET A 237 0.84 -6.45 -11.18
CA MET A 237 1.25 -7.12 -12.42
C MET A 237 0.05 -7.50 -13.30
N ILE A 238 -1.08 -7.91 -12.73
CA ILE A 238 -2.31 -8.17 -13.49
C ILE A 238 -2.81 -6.89 -14.16
N ASP A 239 -2.82 -5.74 -13.48
CA ASP A 239 -3.24 -4.47 -14.07
C ASP A 239 -2.33 -4.05 -15.24
N ILE A 240 -1.02 -4.15 -15.06
CA ILE A 240 -0.05 -3.92 -16.14
C ILE A 240 -0.30 -4.87 -17.33
N ALA A 241 -0.52 -6.15 -17.03
CA ALA A 241 -0.73 -7.17 -18.05
C ALA A 241 -2.04 -6.96 -18.82
N VAL A 242 -3.11 -6.57 -18.15
CA VAL A 242 -4.39 -6.19 -18.79
C VAL A 242 -4.18 -5.00 -19.71
N ARG A 243 -3.50 -3.96 -19.25
CA ARG A 243 -3.18 -2.77 -20.04
C ARG A 243 -2.36 -3.11 -21.32
N ARG A 244 -1.45 -4.09 -21.21
CA ARG A 244 -0.60 -4.55 -22.33
C ARG A 244 -1.18 -5.72 -23.12
N ASN A 245 -2.35 -6.24 -22.75
CA ASN A 245 -2.93 -7.47 -23.32
C ASN A 245 -1.97 -8.68 -23.20
N ASP A 246 -1.19 -8.76 -22.13
CA ASP A 246 -0.22 -9.82 -21.88
C ASP A 246 -0.84 -10.97 -21.07
N ARG A 247 -1.32 -11.98 -21.80
CA ARG A 247 -1.97 -13.16 -21.21
C ARG A 247 -1.01 -14.04 -20.41
N GLU A 248 0.25 -14.09 -20.81
CA GLU A 248 1.27 -14.89 -20.12
C GLU A 248 1.55 -14.32 -18.72
N LEU A 249 1.72 -13.00 -18.63
CA LEU A 249 1.93 -12.31 -17.36
C LEU A 249 0.70 -12.44 -16.45
N ILE A 250 -0.54 -12.33 -16.97
CA ILE A 250 -1.77 -12.59 -16.20
C ILE A 250 -1.74 -13.97 -15.57
N ASN A 251 -1.46 -15.01 -16.37
CA ASN A 251 -1.45 -16.38 -15.88
C ASN A 251 -0.35 -16.59 -14.84
N LYS A 252 0.87 -16.09 -15.08
CA LYS A 252 2.00 -16.21 -14.15
C LYS A 252 1.72 -15.51 -12.82
N ALA A 253 1.15 -14.30 -12.84
CA ALA A 253 0.77 -13.58 -11.64
C ALA A 253 -0.34 -14.31 -10.86
N THR A 254 -1.36 -14.83 -11.57
CA THR A 254 -2.44 -15.63 -10.96
C THR A 254 -1.93 -16.90 -10.28
N GLU A 255 -1.07 -17.67 -10.93
CA GLU A 255 -0.44 -18.85 -10.34
C GLU A 255 0.42 -18.51 -9.12
N THR A 256 1.12 -17.36 -9.17
CA THR A 256 1.94 -16.89 -8.05
C THR A 256 1.08 -16.53 -6.84
N ILE A 257 -0.09 -15.89 -7.02
CA ILE A 257 -1.05 -15.63 -5.93
C ILE A 257 -1.43 -16.93 -5.22
N VAL A 258 -1.78 -17.97 -5.96
CA VAL A 258 -2.15 -19.27 -5.39
C VAL A 258 -0.99 -19.86 -4.57
N LYS A 259 0.20 -19.90 -5.13
CA LYS A 259 1.40 -20.40 -4.43
C LYS A 259 1.69 -19.63 -3.15
N ILE A 260 1.56 -18.29 -3.17
CA ILE A 260 1.74 -17.49 -1.96
C ILE A 260 0.71 -17.87 -0.90
N LEU A 261 -0.56 -18.04 -1.28
CA LEU A 261 -1.61 -18.42 -0.35
C LEU A 261 -1.41 -19.82 0.22
N GLU A 262 -0.96 -20.78 -0.58
CA GLU A 262 -0.67 -22.14 -0.13
C GLU A 262 0.38 -22.20 0.99
N TYR A 263 1.46 -21.40 0.91
CA TYR A 263 2.49 -21.41 1.96
C TYR A 263 2.22 -20.43 3.11
N SER A 264 1.37 -19.42 2.93
CA SER A 264 1.18 -18.35 3.90
C SER A 264 -0.13 -18.43 4.69
N TRP A 265 -1.05 -19.31 4.32
CA TRP A 265 -2.29 -19.51 5.05
C TRP A 265 -2.03 -20.28 6.35
N ASP A 266 -2.57 -19.80 7.47
CA ASP A 266 -2.48 -20.50 8.76
C ASP A 266 -3.55 -21.61 8.80
N GLU A 267 -3.14 -22.88 8.62
CA GLU A 267 -4.05 -24.01 8.62
C GLU A 267 -4.67 -24.32 10.00
N GLU A 268 -4.09 -23.79 11.08
CA GLU A 268 -4.59 -24.02 12.44
C GLU A 268 -5.68 -23.01 12.83
N TYR A 269 -5.47 -21.72 12.53
CA TYR A 269 -6.37 -20.64 12.97
C TYR A 269 -6.98 -19.84 11.81
N GLY A 270 -6.61 -20.13 10.59
CA GLY A 270 -6.99 -19.34 9.42
C GLY A 270 -6.25 -18.01 9.30
N GLY A 271 -6.51 -17.33 8.19
CA GLY A 271 -5.86 -16.06 7.87
C GLY A 271 -4.42 -16.19 7.38
N ILE A 272 -3.88 -15.12 6.86
CA ILE A 272 -2.56 -15.05 6.21
C ILE A 272 -1.54 -14.53 7.22
N PHE A 273 -0.40 -15.20 7.36
CA PHE A 273 0.72 -14.72 8.18
C PHE A 273 1.27 -13.39 7.66
N TYR A 274 1.67 -12.52 8.58
CA TYR A 274 2.21 -11.21 8.20
C TYR A 274 3.63 -11.33 7.63
N PHE A 275 4.53 -12.04 8.34
CA PHE A 275 5.87 -12.33 7.85
C PHE A 275 6.19 -13.82 7.95
N MET A 276 7.10 -14.28 7.09
CA MET A 276 7.61 -15.64 7.08
C MET A 276 9.10 -15.65 6.78
N ASP A 277 9.76 -16.77 7.06
CA ASP A 277 11.14 -17.05 6.66
C ASP A 277 11.12 -18.14 5.58
N SER A 278 11.81 -17.95 4.48
CA SER A 278 11.82 -18.87 3.34
C SER A 278 12.37 -20.27 3.63
N ARG A 279 13.04 -20.46 4.80
CA ARG A 279 13.53 -21.75 5.30
C ARG A 279 12.74 -22.27 6.50
N GLY A 280 11.63 -21.62 6.86
CA GLY A 280 10.78 -22.03 7.98
C GLY A 280 11.33 -21.73 9.38
N HIS A 281 12.35 -20.87 9.49
CA HIS A 281 12.77 -20.34 10.79
C HIS A 281 11.78 -19.28 11.29
N PRO A 282 11.70 -19.02 12.59
CA PRO A 282 10.96 -17.85 13.07
C PRO A 282 11.55 -16.56 12.48
N PRO A 283 10.72 -15.69 11.90
CA PRO A 283 11.19 -14.38 11.46
C PRO A 283 11.70 -13.53 12.62
N GLN A 284 12.53 -12.54 12.30
CA GLN A 284 13.04 -11.56 13.27
C GLN A 284 11.94 -10.60 13.74
N GLN A 285 10.89 -10.41 12.95
CA GLN A 285 9.74 -9.55 13.26
C GLN A 285 8.87 -10.23 14.32
N LEU A 286 8.73 -9.58 15.48
CA LEU A 286 7.97 -10.14 16.61
C LEU A 286 6.47 -10.29 16.32
N GLU A 287 5.97 -9.50 15.36
CA GLU A 287 4.59 -9.49 14.88
C GLU A 287 4.32 -10.47 13.72
N TRP A 288 5.22 -11.39 13.43
CA TRP A 288 5.18 -12.25 12.23
C TRP A 288 3.91 -13.11 12.10
N ASP A 289 3.34 -13.55 13.20
CA ASP A 289 2.15 -14.42 13.24
C ASP A 289 0.83 -13.66 13.37
N GLN A 290 0.88 -12.32 13.41
CA GLN A 290 -0.32 -11.50 13.43
C GLN A 290 -1.06 -11.57 12.09
N LYS A 291 -2.37 -11.31 12.14
CA LYS A 291 -3.23 -11.18 10.96
C LYS A 291 -3.57 -9.70 10.77
N LEU A 292 -3.20 -9.14 9.62
CA LEU A 292 -3.43 -7.73 9.33
C LEU A 292 -4.54 -7.56 8.29
N TRP A 293 -5.39 -6.54 8.50
CA TRP A 293 -6.52 -6.23 7.62
C TRP A 293 -6.07 -6.01 6.17
N TRP A 294 -5.01 -5.24 5.96
CA TRP A 294 -4.55 -4.87 4.63
C TRP A 294 -4.08 -6.08 3.81
N VAL A 295 -3.40 -7.04 4.45
CA VAL A 295 -2.96 -8.27 3.79
C VAL A 295 -4.15 -9.04 3.23
N HIS A 296 -5.25 -9.10 3.99
CA HIS A 296 -6.46 -9.82 3.58
C HIS A 296 -7.24 -9.05 2.51
N LEU A 297 -7.34 -7.70 2.63
CA LEU A 297 -8.00 -6.87 1.63
C LEU A 297 -7.25 -6.87 0.30
N GLU A 298 -5.92 -6.72 0.30
CA GLU A 298 -5.09 -6.84 -0.90
C GLU A 298 -5.22 -8.22 -1.55
N THR A 299 -5.33 -9.26 -0.74
CA THR A 299 -5.59 -10.62 -1.23
C THR A 299 -6.95 -10.73 -1.92
N LEU A 300 -7.99 -10.14 -1.35
CA LEU A 300 -9.32 -10.14 -1.97
C LEU A 300 -9.33 -9.36 -3.29
N VAL A 301 -8.62 -8.23 -3.37
CA VAL A 301 -8.44 -7.48 -4.62
C VAL A 301 -7.72 -8.34 -5.65
N ALA A 302 -6.59 -8.95 -5.28
CA ALA A 302 -5.80 -9.80 -6.15
C ALA A 302 -6.62 -10.99 -6.71
N LEU A 303 -7.35 -11.67 -5.83
CA LEU A 303 -8.19 -12.82 -6.22
C LEU A 303 -9.37 -12.40 -7.12
N ALA A 304 -10.00 -11.24 -6.84
CA ALA A 304 -11.07 -10.72 -7.68
C ALA A 304 -10.57 -10.39 -9.08
N LYS A 305 -9.46 -9.66 -9.21
CA LYS A 305 -8.83 -9.34 -10.50
C LYS A 305 -8.37 -10.60 -11.25
N ALA A 306 -7.73 -11.54 -10.55
CA ALA A 306 -7.30 -12.80 -11.15
C ALA A 306 -8.49 -13.63 -11.65
N TYR A 307 -9.58 -13.70 -10.88
CA TYR A 307 -10.80 -14.41 -11.30
C TYR A 307 -11.47 -13.74 -12.51
N GLU A 308 -11.56 -12.41 -12.52
CA GLU A 308 -12.10 -11.66 -13.67
C GLU A 308 -11.38 -12.03 -14.97
N GLN A 309 -10.06 -12.16 -14.92
CA GLN A 309 -9.24 -12.43 -16.09
C GLN A 309 -9.16 -13.90 -16.49
N THR A 310 -9.28 -14.84 -15.53
CA THR A 310 -9.00 -16.27 -15.78
C THR A 310 -10.21 -17.17 -15.63
N GLN A 311 -11.24 -16.77 -14.89
CA GLN A 311 -12.39 -17.58 -14.48
C GLN A 311 -11.98 -18.92 -13.81
N ASN A 312 -10.80 -18.95 -13.19
CA ASN A 312 -10.27 -20.14 -12.55
C ASN A 312 -11.06 -20.45 -11.25
N PRO A 313 -11.67 -21.65 -11.12
CA PRO A 313 -12.46 -22.02 -9.94
C PRO A 313 -11.63 -22.08 -8.64
N GLU A 314 -10.33 -22.36 -8.71
CA GLU A 314 -9.44 -22.36 -7.55
C GLU A 314 -9.30 -20.95 -6.95
N ILE A 315 -9.20 -19.92 -7.81
CA ILE A 315 -9.20 -18.51 -7.38
C ILE A 315 -10.50 -18.15 -6.66
N SER A 316 -11.66 -18.63 -7.18
CA SER A 316 -12.95 -18.42 -6.51
C SER A 316 -13.03 -19.10 -5.15
N ALA A 317 -12.45 -20.30 -5.02
CA ALA A 317 -12.40 -21.02 -3.75
C ALA A 317 -11.53 -20.27 -2.70
N TRP A 318 -10.35 -19.78 -3.11
CA TRP A 318 -9.51 -18.94 -2.26
C TRP A 318 -10.21 -17.63 -1.89
N TYR A 319 -10.89 -16.98 -2.85
CA TYR A 319 -11.65 -15.76 -2.57
C TYR A 319 -12.68 -15.99 -1.47
N THR A 320 -13.46 -17.05 -1.55
CA THR A 320 -14.45 -17.38 -0.53
C THR A 320 -13.81 -17.61 0.83
N LYS A 321 -12.72 -18.39 0.89
CA LYS A 321 -11.98 -18.68 2.13
C LYS A 321 -11.45 -17.41 2.80
N VAL A 322 -10.84 -16.50 2.04
CA VAL A 322 -10.30 -15.22 2.56
C VAL A 322 -11.43 -14.25 2.90
N HIS A 323 -12.49 -14.20 2.10
CA HIS A 323 -13.68 -13.38 2.36
C HIS A 323 -14.33 -13.73 3.69
N ASP A 324 -14.63 -15.00 3.92
CA ASP A 324 -15.29 -15.47 5.14
C ASP A 324 -14.45 -15.13 6.36
N TYR A 325 -13.14 -15.43 6.31
CA TYR A 325 -12.22 -15.07 7.39
C TYR A 325 -12.19 -13.56 7.65
N SER A 326 -12.08 -12.75 6.60
CA SER A 326 -11.94 -11.29 6.74
C SER A 326 -13.17 -10.67 7.38
N TRP A 327 -14.36 -11.02 6.92
CA TRP A 327 -15.60 -10.50 7.48
C TRP A 327 -15.88 -10.97 8.90
N GLN A 328 -15.52 -12.20 9.22
CA GLN A 328 -15.70 -12.76 10.56
C GLN A 328 -14.81 -12.08 11.60
N HIS A 329 -13.57 -11.72 11.25
CA HIS A 329 -12.55 -11.34 12.23
C HIS A 329 -12.22 -9.84 12.26
N PHE A 330 -12.24 -9.15 11.12
CA PHE A 330 -11.88 -7.73 11.07
C PHE A 330 -13.06 -6.77 11.17
N SER A 331 -14.26 -7.19 10.77
CA SER A 331 -15.44 -6.34 10.77
C SER A 331 -15.84 -5.90 12.18
N ASP A 332 -16.18 -4.61 12.37
CA ASP A 332 -16.76 -4.10 13.60
C ASP A 332 -18.20 -3.61 13.36
N PRO A 333 -19.20 -4.40 13.74
CA PRO A 333 -20.59 -4.03 13.49
C PRO A 333 -21.12 -2.91 14.41
N GLN A 334 -20.37 -2.52 15.44
CA GLN A 334 -20.82 -1.55 16.44
C GLN A 334 -20.37 -0.11 16.15
N HIS A 335 -19.12 0.08 15.72
CA HIS A 335 -18.53 1.42 15.62
C HIS A 335 -18.12 1.82 14.20
N GLY A 336 -18.33 0.96 13.22
CA GLY A 336 -17.89 1.20 11.86
C GLY A 336 -16.38 1.02 11.69
N GLU A 337 -15.91 1.06 10.43
CA GLU A 337 -14.52 0.76 10.07
C GLU A 337 -14.08 -0.62 10.57
N TRP A 338 -13.08 -1.20 9.97
CA TRP A 338 -12.54 -2.51 10.33
C TRP A 338 -11.42 -2.40 11.37
N PHE A 339 -11.26 -3.42 12.22
CA PHE A 339 -10.05 -3.57 13.02
C PHE A 339 -8.85 -3.81 12.11
N GLY A 340 -7.66 -3.35 12.54
CA GLY A 340 -6.45 -3.48 11.72
C GLY A 340 -5.58 -4.69 12.07
N TYR A 341 -5.64 -5.14 13.32
CA TYR A 341 -4.63 -6.04 13.88
C TYR A 341 -5.28 -7.11 14.73
N LEU A 342 -5.09 -8.37 14.33
CA LEU A 342 -5.51 -9.53 15.09
C LEU A 342 -4.27 -10.32 15.55
N ASN A 343 -4.39 -11.01 16.65
CA ASN A 343 -3.42 -12.02 17.04
C ASN A 343 -3.51 -13.26 16.12
N ARG A 344 -2.64 -14.24 16.28
CA ARG A 344 -2.63 -15.45 15.46
C ARG A 344 -3.98 -16.20 15.46
N ARG A 345 -4.73 -16.15 16.56
CA ARG A 345 -6.03 -16.84 16.73
C ARG A 345 -7.21 -16.08 16.10
N GLY A 346 -6.97 -14.92 15.49
CA GLY A 346 -8.02 -14.10 14.91
C GLY A 346 -8.76 -13.21 15.91
N GLU A 347 -8.24 -13.02 17.13
CA GLU A 347 -8.81 -12.12 18.11
C GLU A 347 -8.24 -10.71 17.97
N VAL A 348 -9.05 -9.69 18.19
CA VAL A 348 -8.62 -8.27 18.07
C VAL A 348 -7.48 -7.99 19.05
N LEU A 349 -6.31 -7.64 18.47
CA LEU A 349 -5.10 -7.33 19.23
C LEU A 349 -5.04 -5.86 19.66
N LEU A 350 -5.39 -4.96 18.74
CA LEU A 350 -5.46 -3.53 18.99
C LEU A 350 -6.88 -3.02 18.76
N ASN A 351 -7.50 -2.49 19.81
CA ASN A 351 -8.84 -1.93 19.78
C ASN A 351 -8.82 -0.49 19.22
N LEU A 352 -8.25 -0.32 18.02
CA LEU A 352 -8.04 0.96 17.34
C LEU A 352 -8.54 0.87 15.89
N LYS A 353 -9.02 1.99 15.36
CA LYS A 353 -9.44 2.10 13.95
C LYS A 353 -8.37 2.67 13.06
N GLY A 354 -7.46 3.42 13.62
CA GLY A 354 -6.34 4.00 12.90
C GLY A 354 -5.10 4.16 13.76
N GLY A 355 -4.00 4.60 13.16
CA GLY A 355 -2.74 4.76 13.88
C GLY A 355 -1.62 5.26 12.97
N LYS A 356 -0.40 4.94 13.35
CA LYS A 356 0.79 5.23 12.56
C LYS A 356 0.83 4.45 11.23
N TRP A 357 0.23 3.26 11.20
CA TRP A 357 0.30 2.34 10.07
C TRP A 357 -1.04 2.07 9.39
N LYS A 358 -2.15 2.35 10.05
CA LYS A 358 -3.50 2.18 9.51
C LYS A 358 -4.19 3.52 9.30
N GLY A 359 -4.74 3.70 8.12
CA GLY A 359 -5.67 4.75 7.71
C GLY A 359 -6.83 4.14 6.94
N CYS A 360 -7.49 4.94 6.10
CA CYS A 360 -8.66 4.54 5.30
C CYS A 360 -8.33 3.91 3.95
N PHE A 361 -7.07 3.68 3.61
CA PHE A 361 -6.61 3.39 2.25
C PHE A 361 -6.98 1.97 1.75
N HIS A 362 -6.85 0.91 2.59
CA HIS A 362 -7.17 -0.47 2.22
C HIS A 362 -8.60 -0.85 2.49
#